data_e5e9f0febbe323c898be084e3eaae259
#
_entry.id   e5e9f0febbe323c898be084e3eaae259
#
_cell.length_a   1.000
_cell.length_b   1.000
_cell.length_c   1.000
_cell.angle_alpha   90.00
_cell.angle_beta   90.00
_cell.angle_gamma   90.00
#
_symmetry.space_group_name_H-M   'P 1'
#
loop_
_entity.id
_entity.type
_entity.pdbx_description
1 polymer ?
#
loop_
_entity_poly.entity_id
_entity_poly.type
_entity_poly.pdbx_seq_one_letter_code
_entity_poly.pdbx_strand_id
1 'polypeptide(L)'
;MKIVVLDGYTENPGDLSWDGFRQFGEVIVYDRTPKELILSRMDGAEVVFTNKVVITRKIIEASPELRFIGTLSTGYNTVDLEAADERQIPVSNIPSYSTQAVAQLTMALLLEICHHVGAHSAQVMAGKWSSCPDFCFWSYPSMELAGKTMGIIGYGNIGQAVARLAVAFGMNVIAYGHHGIKEELMTEHVRSVSLEELYKESDVISLHCPLTKENMAMIRKDSIAKMKDGVILLNTARGPLICEQDLKEALVSGKVSYAAMDVVETEPIPEDSPLLSAPNVLITPHIAWAAKETRQRLMDIAVENLSAYVQGKPIHVVNLKSK
;
A
#
# COMPACT_ATOMS: atom_id res chain seq x y z
N MET A 1 -10.13 31.42 -2.03
CA MET A 1 -10.63 30.19 -1.37
C MET A 1 -9.85 29.94 -0.08
N LYS A 2 -10.50 29.39 0.91
CA LYS A 2 -9.82 28.83 2.10
C LYS A 2 -9.63 27.34 1.92
N ILE A 3 -8.38 26.90 1.90
CA ILE A 3 -7.94 25.52 1.69
C ILE A 3 -7.36 24.99 2.98
N VAL A 4 -7.89 23.88 3.47
CA VAL A 4 -7.42 23.26 4.72
C VAL A 4 -6.90 21.86 4.44
N VAL A 5 -5.68 21.56 4.87
CA VAL A 5 -5.11 20.22 4.92
C VAL A 5 -5.16 19.74 6.36
N LEU A 6 -5.90 18.65 6.62
CA LEU A 6 -6.19 18.19 7.97
C LEU A 6 -5.07 17.37 8.61
N ASP A 7 -4.25 16.70 7.82
CA ASP A 7 -3.25 15.72 8.28
C ASP A 7 -2.05 15.62 7.34
N GLY A 8 -1.43 16.76 7.05
CA GLY A 8 -0.38 16.89 6.02
C GLY A 8 1.01 16.36 6.40
N TYR A 9 1.25 15.93 7.65
CA TYR A 9 2.59 15.55 8.11
C TYR A 9 3.17 14.35 7.37
N THR A 10 2.35 13.33 7.08
CA THR A 10 2.84 12.13 6.42
C THR A 10 3.21 12.36 4.96
N GLU A 11 2.54 13.30 4.28
CA GLU A 11 2.86 13.69 2.91
C GLU A 11 4.06 14.62 2.85
N ASN A 12 4.18 15.52 3.82
CA ASN A 12 5.24 16.52 3.86
C ASN A 12 5.71 16.76 5.31
N PRO A 13 6.64 15.96 5.83
CA PRO A 13 7.23 16.19 7.15
C PRO A 13 8.21 17.38 7.20
N GLY A 14 8.25 18.23 6.16
CA GLY A 14 9.11 19.40 6.05
C GLY A 14 10.15 19.34 4.90
N ASP A 15 10.10 18.31 4.07
CA ASP A 15 11.03 18.11 2.94
C ASP A 15 10.41 18.36 1.55
N LEU A 16 9.14 18.78 1.51
CA LEU A 16 8.39 19.20 0.32
C LEU A 16 7.76 20.59 0.54
N SER A 17 7.05 21.13 -0.48
CA SER A 17 6.39 22.43 -0.38
C SER A 17 4.89 22.34 -0.62
N TRP A 18 4.11 23.13 0.13
CA TRP A 18 2.68 23.36 -0.10
C TRP A 18 2.40 24.56 -1.02
N ASP A 19 3.43 25.17 -1.61
CA ASP A 19 3.28 26.42 -2.39
C ASP A 19 2.42 26.23 -3.64
N GLY A 20 2.40 25.02 -4.22
CA GLY A 20 1.53 24.70 -5.34
C GLY A 20 0.04 24.92 -5.07
N PHE A 21 -0.38 24.80 -3.81
CA PHE A 21 -1.78 25.05 -3.41
C PHE A 21 -2.07 26.54 -3.17
N ARG A 22 -1.08 27.34 -2.77
CA ARG A 22 -1.23 28.77 -2.40
C ARG A 22 -1.68 29.64 -3.57
N GLN A 23 -1.44 29.22 -4.81
CA GLN A 23 -1.92 29.94 -6.00
C GLN A 23 -3.45 30.00 -6.09
N PHE A 24 -4.18 29.11 -5.36
CA PHE A 24 -5.63 29.06 -5.38
C PHE A 24 -6.29 29.75 -4.18
N GLY A 25 -5.52 30.16 -3.17
CA GLY A 25 -6.05 30.85 -2.00
C GLY A 25 -5.22 30.70 -0.73
N GLU A 26 -5.83 30.98 0.40
CA GLU A 26 -5.24 30.80 1.70
C GLU A 26 -5.13 29.30 2.03
N VAL A 27 -3.93 28.83 2.38
CA VAL A 27 -3.67 27.42 2.70
C VAL A 27 -3.28 27.29 4.17
N ILE A 28 -4.08 26.54 4.92
CA ILE A 28 -3.82 26.18 6.31
C ILE A 28 -3.52 24.69 6.36
N VAL A 29 -2.33 24.31 6.84
CA VAL A 29 -1.91 22.94 6.96
C VAL A 29 -1.77 22.55 8.42
N TYR A 30 -2.46 21.51 8.81
CA TYR A 30 -2.29 20.89 10.12
C TYR A 30 -1.51 19.58 9.96
N ASP A 31 -0.53 19.36 10.81
CA ASP A 31 0.24 18.11 10.84
C ASP A 31 -0.66 16.89 11.09
N ARG A 32 -1.52 17.01 12.07
CA ARG A 32 -2.47 15.97 12.53
C ARG A 32 -3.71 16.65 13.10
N THR A 33 -4.90 16.08 12.85
CA THR A 33 -6.15 16.65 13.36
C THR A 33 -6.90 15.62 14.22
N PRO A 34 -6.97 15.80 15.56
CA PRO A 34 -7.84 15.03 16.43
C PRO A 34 -9.32 15.18 16.04
N LYS A 35 -10.13 14.15 16.32
CA LYS A 35 -11.55 14.11 15.91
C LYS A 35 -12.36 15.30 16.41
N GLU A 36 -12.12 15.75 17.64
CA GLU A 36 -12.80 16.87 18.29
C GLU A 36 -12.46 18.23 17.66
N LEU A 37 -11.36 18.34 16.91
CA LEU A 37 -10.94 19.58 16.28
C LEU A 37 -11.28 19.65 14.79
N ILE A 38 -11.85 18.62 14.19
CA ILE A 38 -12.09 18.58 12.74
C ILE A 38 -12.99 19.75 12.33
N LEU A 39 -14.16 19.91 12.94
CA LEU A 39 -15.10 20.97 12.58
C LEU A 39 -14.52 22.37 12.80
N SER A 40 -13.84 22.62 13.91
CA SER A 40 -13.24 23.94 14.17
C SER A 40 -12.11 24.27 13.19
N ARG A 41 -11.35 23.27 12.71
CA ARG A 41 -10.30 23.47 11.72
C ARG A 41 -10.86 23.64 10.30
N MET A 42 -12.01 23.06 10.02
CA MET A 42 -12.70 23.19 8.75
C MET A 42 -13.59 24.43 8.68
N ASP A 43 -13.72 25.20 9.75
CA ASP A 43 -14.58 26.39 9.78
C ASP A 43 -14.22 27.35 8.65
N GLY A 44 -15.23 27.70 7.80
CA GLY A 44 -15.06 28.53 6.60
C GLY A 44 -14.23 27.92 5.48
N ALA A 45 -13.85 26.62 5.55
CA ALA A 45 -13.09 25.97 4.48
C ALA A 45 -13.98 25.65 3.27
N GLU A 46 -13.57 26.11 2.11
CA GLU A 46 -14.20 25.77 0.81
C GLU A 46 -13.61 24.47 0.25
N VAL A 47 -12.35 24.21 0.52
CA VAL A 47 -11.58 23.06 0.04
C VAL A 47 -10.91 22.36 1.22
N VAL A 48 -11.08 21.05 1.29
CA VAL A 48 -10.42 20.22 2.33
C VAL A 48 -9.62 19.10 1.68
N PHE A 49 -8.38 18.95 2.13
CA PHE A 49 -7.55 17.79 1.83
C PHE A 49 -7.36 16.94 3.09
N THR A 50 -7.41 15.63 2.92
CA THR A 50 -7.20 14.65 4.00
C THR A 50 -6.54 13.38 3.49
N ASN A 51 -5.71 12.74 4.31
CA ASN A 51 -5.20 11.40 4.07
C ASN A 51 -5.94 10.35 4.91
N LYS A 52 -5.94 10.52 6.23
CA LYS A 52 -6.49 9.55 7.20
C LYS A 52 -7.60 10.12 8.09
N VAL A 53 -7.75 11.43 8.15
CA VAL A 53 -8.86 12.04 8.92
C VAL A 53 -10.18 11.72 8.21
N VAL A 54 -11.09 11.10 8.96
CA VAL A 54 -12.38 10.64 8.42
C VAL A 54 -13.37 11.79 8.32
N ILE A 55 -13.86 12.06 7.11
CA ILE A 55 -14.88 13.06 6.80
C ILE A 55 -16.25 12.38 6.72
N THR A 56 -16.94 12.34 7.85
CA THR A 56 -18.26 11.72 7.98
C THR A 56 -19.38 12.61 7.44
N ARG A 57 -20.58 12.03 7.23
CA ARG A 57 -21.82 12.76 6.91
C ARG A 57 -22.03 13.98 7.83
N LYS A 58 -21.90 13.81 9.14
CA LYS A 58 -22.06 14.88 10.12
C LYS A 58 -21.09 16.04 9.90
N ILE A 59 -19.84 15.75 9.51
CA ILE A 59 -18.83 16.77 9.22
C ILE A 59 -19.20 17.50 7.93
N ILE A 60 -19.61 16.78 6.88
CA ILE A 60 -20.01 17.36 5.61
C ILE A 60 -21.23 18.28 5.82
N GLU A 61 -22.25 17.83 6.53
CA GLU A 61 -23.47 18.61 6.82
C GLU A 61 -23.19 19.89 7.66
N ALA A 62 -22.24 19.80 8.61
CA ALA A 62 -21.85 20.91 9.46
C ALA A 62 -20.87 21.92 8.80
N SER A 63 -20.46 21.68 7.56
CA SER A 63 -19.51 22.53 6.81
C SER A 63 -20.19 23.14 5.57
N PRO A 64 -21.00 24.20 5.73
CA PRO A 64 -21.84 24.75 4.64
C PRO A 64 -21.01 25.34 3.49
N GLU A 65 -19.80 25.84 3.75
CA GLU A 65 -18.89 26.41 2.74
C GLU A 65 -18.15 25.39 1.93
N LEU A 66 -18.10 24.11 2.39
CA LEU A 66 -17.34 23.03 1.74
C LEU A 66 -17.84 22.76 0.31
N ARG A 67 -16.95 22.82 -0.66
CA ARG A 67 -17.22 22.69 -2.10
C ARG A 67 -16.36 21.62 -2.80
N PHE A 68 -15.24 21.21 -2.21
CA PHE A 68 -14.34 20.21 -2.78
C PHE A 68 -13.63 19.43 -1.66
N ILE A 69 -13.50 18.14 -1.86
CA ILE A 69 -12.70 17.27 -0.98
C ILE A 69 -11.64 16.56 -1.83
N GLY A 70 -10.37 16.67 -1.45
CA GLY A 70 -9.26 15.91 -2.01
C GLY A 70 -8.75 14.88 -1.01
N THR A 71 -8.69 13.61 -1.41
CA THR A 71 -7.95 12.62 -0.59
C THR A 71 -6.49 12.60 -1.03
N LEU A 72 -5.55 12.70 -0.07
CA LEU A 72 -4.11 12.61 -0.33
C LEU A 72 -3.66 11.13 -0.38
N SER A 73 -4.41 10.32 -1.11
CA SER A 73 -4.20 8.88 -1.25
C SER A 73 -4.96 8.33 -2.45
N THR A 74 -4.63 7.11 -2.88
CA THR A 74 -5.46 6.37 -3.85
C THR A 74 -6.77 5.89 -3.21
N GLY A 75 -6.73 5.46 -1.93
CA GLY A 75 -7.93 5.08 -1.18
C GLY A 75 -8.74 6.31 -0.78
N TYR A 76 -10.07 6.19 -0.82
CA TYR A 76 -11.00 7.27 -0.49
C TYR A 76 -12.07 6.86 0.54
N ASN A 77 -11.87 5.74 1.20
CA ASN A 77 -12.78 5.21 2.23
C ASN A 77 -12.83 6.06 3.51
N THR A 78 -12.01 7.10 3.61
CA THR A 78 -12.04 8.12 4.67
C THR A 78 -13.13 9.17 4.46
N VAL A 79 -13.82 9.21 3.31
CA VAL A 79 -14.86 10.20 3.00
C VAL A 79 -16.21 9.48 2.80
N ASP A 80 -17.26 10.03 3.42
CA ASP A 80 -18.64 9.61 3.16
C ASP A 80 -19.07 10.14 1.78
N LEU A 81 -18.92 9.29 0.76
CA LEU A 81 -19.19 9.65 -0.64
C LEU A 81 -20.68 9.94 -0.87
N GLU A 82 -21.58 9.22 -0.19
CA GLU A 82 -23.01 9.42 -0.34
C GLU A 82 -23.44 10.83 0.14
N ALA A 83 -22.93 11.23 1.30
CA ALA A 83 -23.15 12.58 1.82
C ALA A 83 -22.53 13.67 0.93
N ALA A 84 -21.36 13.41 0.34
CA ALA A 84 -20.74 14.32 -0.62
C ALA A 84 -21.58 14.42 -1.91
N ASP A 85 -22.12 13.29 -2.42
CA ASP A 85 -22.99 13.26 -3.61
C ASP A 85 -24.29 14.07 -3.40
N GLU A 86 -24.96 13.90 -2.26
CA GLU A 86 -26.18 14.65 -1.92
C GLU A 86 -25.95 16.16 -1.96
N ARG A 87 -24.75 16.61 -1.57
CA ARG A 87 -24.36 18.03 -1.61
C ARG A 87 -23.67 18.43 -2.92
N GLN A 88 -23.54 17.53 -3.88
CA GLN A 88 -22.84 17.76 -5.16
C GLN A 88 -21.40 18.25 -4.96
N ILE A 89 -20.73 17.75 -3.92
CA ILE A 89 -19.32 18.04 -3.62
C ILE A 89 -18.46 16.98 -4.30
N PRO A 90 -17.63 17.34 -5.30
CA PRO A 90 -16.71 16.39 -5.90
C PRO A 90 -15.63 15.95 -4.90
N VAL A 91 -15.40 14.66 -4.85
CA VAL A 91 -14.31 14.02 -4.09
C VAL A 91 -13.30 13.48 -5.09
N SER A 92 -12.08 14.02 -5.09
CA SER A 92 -11.00 13.56 -5.96
C SER A 92 -9.95 12.79 -5.17
N ASN A 93 -9.44 11.71 -5.77
CA ASN A 93 -8.35 10.93 -5.19
C ASN A 93 -7.04 11.09 -6.00
N ILE A 94 -5.98 10.41 -5.58
CA ILE A 94 -4.68 10.39 -6.27
C ILE A 94 -4.45 9.01 -6.89
N PRO A 95 -4.76 8.78 -8.17
CA PRO A 95 -4.56 7.48 -8.79
C PRO A 95 -3.09 7.24 -9.16
N SER A 96 -2.64 5.99 -9.05
CA SER A 96 -1.39 5.45 -9.63
C SER A 96 -0.08 6.14 -9.26
N TYR A 97 -0.05 7.06 -8.31
CA TYR A 97 1.14 7.85 -7.94
C TYR A 97 2.29 7.01 -7.35
N SER A 98 1.95 5.91 -6.68
CA SER A 98 2.90 5.10 -5.90
C SER A 98 3.29 3.77 -6.56
N THR A 99 2.84 3.50 -7.79
CA THR A 99 3.03 2.20 -8.46
C THR A 99 4.47 1.69 -8.41
N GLN A 100 5.44 2.53 -8.78
CA GLN A 100 6.85 2.13 -8.82
C GLN A 100 7.45 1.97 -7.41
N ALA A 101 7.08 2.85 -6.48
CA ALA A 101 7.58 2.78 -5.10
C ALA A 101 7.07 1.51 -4.38
N VAL A 102 5.79 1.17 -4.56
CA VAL A 102 5.22 -0.06 -4.00
C VAL A 102 5.90 -1.29 -4.59
N ALA A 103 6.10 -1.33 -5.90
CA ALA A 103 6.81 -2.44 -6.55
C ALA A 103 8.27 -2.55 -6.04
N GLN A 104 8.95 -1.42 -5.88
CA GLN A 104 10.32 -1.38 -5.35
C GLN A 104 10.39 -1.91 -3.91
N LEU A 105 9.50 -1.47 -3.00
CA LEU A 105 9.48 -1.97 -1.62
C LEU A 105 9.10 -3.45 -1.57
N THR A 106 8.16 -3.91 -2.40
CA THR A 106 7.80 -5.33 -2.48
C THR A 106 9.04 -6.19 -2.80
N MET A 107 9.85 -5.77 -3.76
CA MET A 107 11.09 -6.48 -4.11
C MET A 107 12.16 -6.31 -3.04
N ALA A 108 12.26 -5.14 -2.40
CA ALA A 108 13.22 -4.93 -1.30
C ALA A 108 12.93 -5.86 -0.11
N LEU A 109 11.65 -6.03 0.26
CA LEU A 109 11.21 -6.96 1.29
C LEU A 109 11.55 -8.42 0.91
N LEU A 110 11.29 -8.80 -0.34
CA LEU A 110 11.64 -10.14 -0.83
C LEU A 110 13.15 -10.39 -0.79
N LEU A 111 13.95 -9.43 -1.25
CA LEU A 111 15.42 -9.54 -1.24
C LEU A 111 16.01 -9.56 0.17
N GLU A 112 15.41 -8.85 1.14
CA GLU A 112 15.80 -8.94 2.54
C GLU A 112 15.53 -10.34 3.11
N ILE A 113 14.39 -10.95 2.78
CA ILE A 113 14.11 -12.37 3.12
C ILE A 113 15.15 -13.30 2.48
N CYS A 114 15.50 -13.08 1.21
CA CYS A 114 16.43 -13.94 0.49
C CYS A 114 17.85 -13.89 1.03
N HIS A 115 18.32 -12.74 1.53
CA HIS A 115 19.73 -12.50 1.80
C HIS A 115 20.05 -12.00 3.22
N HIS A 116 19.05 -11.52 3.97
CA HIS A 116 19.25 -10.95 5.32
C HIS A 116 20.41 -9.95 5.36
N VAL A 117 20.45 -9.02 4.36
CA VAL A 117 21.60 -8.11 4.16
C VAL A 117 21.86 -7.27 5.40
N GLY A 118 20.79 -6.71 5.99
CA GLY A 118 20.91 -5.89 7.20
C GLY A 118 21.50 -6.67 8.37
N ALA A 119 21.02 -7.90 8.61
CA ALA A 119 21.49 -8.74 9.70
C ALA A 119 22.96 -9.21 9.52
N HIS A 120 23.36 -9.60 8.30
CA HIS A 120 24.74 -9.94 8.01
C HIS A 120 25.68 -8.73 8.17
N SER A 121 25.29 -7.56 7.66
CA SER A 121 26.06 -6.32 7.83
C SER A 121 26.25 -5.96 9.31
N ALA A 122 25.20 -6.04 10.13
CA ALA A 122 25.30 -5.79 11.57
C ALA A 122 26.30 -6.76 12.27
N GLN A 123 26.31 -8.05 11.89
CA GLN A 123 27.26 -9.02 12.42
C GLN A 123 28.71 -8.73 11.99
N VAL A 124 28.93 -8.27 10.76
CA VAL A 124 30.24 -7.83 10.29
C VAL A 124 30.74 -6.65 11.12
N MET A 125 29.89 -5.63 11.30
CA MET A 125 30.23 -4.45 12.11
C MET A 125 30.47 -4.78 13.59
N ALA A 126 29.87 -5.85 14.10
CA ALA A 126 30.12 -6.39 15.44
C ALA A 126 31.42 -7.24 15.54
N GLY A 127 32.23 -7.35 14.47
CA GLY A 127 33.50 -8.02 14.45
C GLY A 127 33.44 -9.53 14.17
N LYS A 128 32.26 -10.10 13.86
CA LYS A 128 32.13 -11.54 13.63
C LYS A 128 32.96 -12.01 12.44
N TRP A 129 33.13 -11.23 11.41
CA TRP A 129 33.92 -11.59 10.24
C TRP A 129 35.42 -11.52 10.55
N SER A 130 35.88 -10.53 11.34
CA SER A 130 37.29 -10.40 11.73
C SER A 130 37.80 -11.58 12.57
N SER A 131 36.90 -12.27 13.29
CA SER A 131 37.22 -13.45 14.10
C SER A 131 36.81 -14.77 13.43
N CYS A 132 36.32 -14.71 12.17
CA CYS A 132 35.92 -15.91 11.46
C CYS A 132 37.15 -16.72 10.98
N PRO A 133 37.20 -18.03 11.17
CA PRO A 133 38.31 -18.86 10.67
C PRO A 133 38.28 -19.00 9.13
N ASP A 134 37.11 -18.77 8.51
CA ASP A 134 36.89 -18.85 7.06
C ASP A 134 36.85 -17.45 6.40
N PHE A 135 37.04 -17.41 5.08
CA PHE A 135 36.98 -16.16 4.34
C PHE A 135 35.56 -15.57 4.25
N CYS A 136 34.52 -16.33 4.60
CA CYS A 136 33.13 -15.93 4.63
C CYS A 136 32.35 -16.62 5.75
N PHE A 137 31.16 -16.09 6.04
CA PHE A 137 30.18 -16.77 6.90
C PHE A 137 28.76 -16.37 6.45
N TRP A 138 27.79 -17.22 6.77
CA TRP A 138 26.36 -16.88 6.70
C TRP A 138 25.68 -17.41 7.96
N SER A 139 24.74 -16.60 8.49
CA SER A 139 23.99 -16.95 9.69
C SER A 139 22.55 -17.35 9.38
N TYR A 140 22.11 -17.06 8.17
CA TYR A 140 20.78 -17.37 7.67
C TYR A 140 20.89 -18.02 6.30
N PRO A 141 20.01 -18.99 5.98
CA PRO A 141 19.97 -19.57 4.63
C PRO A 141 19.73 -18.47 3.58
N SER A 142 20.56 -18.45 2.55
CA SER A 142 20.33 -17.57 1.40
C SER A 142 19.51 -18.30 0.34
N MET A 143 18.69 -17.56 -0.40
CA MET A 143 17.85 -18.09 -1.44
C MET A 143 18.07 -17.32 -2.75
N GLU A 144 18.20 -18.06 -3.85
CA GLU A 144 18.22 -17.49 -5.20
C GLU A 144 16.81 -17.46 -5.79
N LEU A 145 16.44 -16.35 -6.45
CA LEU A 145 15.12 -16.15 -7.06
C LEU A 145 15.00 -16.74 -8.44
N ALA A 146 16.12 -16.88 -9.19
CA ALA A 146 16.11 -17.41 -10.54
C ALA A 146 15.46 -18.80 -10.60
N GLY A 147 14.53 -18.98 -11.54
CA GLY A 147 13.77 -20.22 -11.72
C GLY A 147 12.62 -20.44 -10.74
N LYS A 148 12.49 -19.64 -9.67
CA LYS A 148 11.33 -19.72 -8.76
C LYS A 148 10.09 -19.09 -9.37
N THR A 149 8.93 -19.46 -8.87
CA THR A 149 7.65 -18.95 -9.34
C THR A 149 7.08 -17.90 -8.37
N MET A 150 6.81 -16.69 -8.88
CA MET A 150 6.06 -15.67 -8.18
C MET A 150 4.59 -15.67 -8.62
N GLY A 151 3.68 -15.91 -7.68
CA GLY A 151 2.24 -15.75 -7.85
C GLY A 151 1.80 -14.33 -7.48
N ILE A 152 1.15 -13.63 -8.40
CA ILE A 152 0.66 -12.27 -8.20
C ILE A 152 -0.86 -12.30 -8.12
N ILE A 153 -1.41 -11.94 -6.96
CA ILE A 153 -2.85 -11.78 -6.75
C ILE A 153 -3.23 -10.32 -6.92
N GLY A 154 -3.90 -10.01 -8.04
CA GLY A 154 -4.22 -8.64 -8.46
C GLY A 154 -3.22 -8.10 -9.49
N TYR A 155 -3.57 -8.21 -10.78
CA TYR A 155 -2.69 -7.85 -11.90
C TYR A 155 -3.01 -6.45 -12.47
N GLY A 156 -3.23 -5.48 -11.56
CA GLY A 156 -3.33 -4.05 -11.88
C GLY A 156 -1.94 -3.40 -12.11
N ASN A 157 -1.89 -2.07 -12.07
CA ASN A 157 -0.64 -1.32 -12.32
C ASN A 157 0.53 -1.77 -11.43
N ILE A 158 0.27 -1.99 -10.12
CA ILE A 158 1.29 -2.42 -9.16
C ILE A 158 1.70 -3.86 -9.44
N GLY A 159 0.74 -4.79 -9.59
CA GLY A 159 1.05 -6.19 -9.87
C GLY A 159 1.87 -6.36 -11.15
N GLN A 160 1.56 -5.62 -12.22
CA GLN A 160 2.35 -5.59 -13.45
C GLN A 160 3.76 -5.02 -13.24
N ALA A 161 3.91 -3.99 -12.39
CA ALA A 161 5.23 -3.44 -12.08
C ALA A 161 6.09 -4.44 -11.30
N VAL A 162 5.51 -5.14 -10.32
CA VAL A 162 6.18 -6.23 -9.58
C VAL A 162 6.53 -7.40 -10.51
N ALA A 163 5.62 -7.79 -11.41
CA ALA A 163 5.89 -8.84 -12.39
C ALA A 163 7.12 -8.55 -13.24
N ARG A 164 7.25 -7.32 -13.76
CA ARG A 164 8.44 -6.92 -14.55
C ARG A 164 9.73 -7.04 -13.76
N LEU A 165 9.71 -6.65 -12.48
CA LEU A 165 10.89 -6.79 -11.61
C LEU A 165 11.20 -8.26 -11.31
N ALA A 166 10.18 -9.07 -11.01
CA ALA A 166 10.36 -10.51 -10.77
C ALA A 166 10.97 -11.22 -12.00
N VAL A 167 10.47 -10.91 -13.19
CA VAL A 167 11.04 -11.43 -14.45
C VAL A 167 12.50 -11.00 -14.62
N ALA A 168 12.86 -9.77 -14.29
CA ALA A 168 14.24 -9.28 -14.35
C ALA A 168 15.17 -10.02 -13.38
N PHE A 169 14.64 -10.59 -12.28
CA PHE A 169 15.35 -11.49 -11.37
C PHE A 169 15.34 -12.96 -11.82
N GLY A 170 14.87 -13.26 -13.04
CA GLY A 170 14.83 -14.63 -13.57
C GLY A 170 13.71 -15.50 -13.01
N MET A 171 12.69 -14.90 -12.36
CA MET A 171 11.55 -15.66 -11.87
C MET A 171 10.53 -15.96 -12.97
N ASN A 172 9.81 -17.08 -12.84
CA ASN A 172 8.57 -17.31 -13.55
C ASN A 172 7.44 -16.55 -12.86
N VAL A 173 6.54 -15.93 -13.60
CA VAL A 173 5.42 -15.19 -13.04
C VAL A 173 4.10 -15.81 -13.46
N ILE A 174 3.25 -16.07 -12.47
CA ILE A 174 1.84 -16.44 -12.67
C ILE A 174 0.96 -15.41 -11.99
N ALA A 175 -0.16 -15.07 -12.60
CA ALA A 175 -0.99 -13.99 -12.12
C ALA A 175 -2.48 -14.39 -12.07
N TYR A 176 -3.17 -13.91 -11.04
CA TYR A 176 -4.61 -14.04 -10.87
C TYR A 176 -5.27 -12.67 -10.79
N GLY A 177 -6.33 -12.47 -11.59
CA GLY A 177 -7.23 -11.33 -11.55
C GLY A 177 -8.67 -11.81 -11.36
N HIS A 178 -9.39 -11.25 -10.39
CA HIS A 178 -10.77 -11.66 -10.06
C HIS A 178 -11.73 -11.60 -11.27
N HIS A 179 -11.56 -10.61 -12.15
CA HIS A 179 -12.34 -10.45 -13.38
C HIS A 179 -11.61 -10.97 -14.63
N GLY A 180 -10.60 -11.84 -14.43
CA GLY A 180 -9.68 -12.25 -15.50
C GLY A 180 -8.59 -11.19 -15.73
N ILE A 181 -7.62 -11.57 -16.54
CA ILE A 181 -6.55 -10.68 -16.99
C ILE A 181 -6.66 -10.55 -18.50
N LYS A 182 -6.67 -9.32 -18.99
CA LYS A 182 -6.72 -9.06 -20.43
C LYS A 182 -5.51 -9.67 -21.13
N GLU A 183 -5.74 -10.32 -22.26
CA GLU A 183 -4.70 -11.01 -23.02
C GLU A 183 -3.54 -10.07 -23.42
N GLU A 184 -3.86 -8.82 -23.75
CA GLU A 184 -2.89 -7.77 -24.10
C GLU A 184 -1.89 -7.43 -22.97
N LEU A 185 -2.21 -7.79 -21.70
CA LEU A 185 -1.33 -7.61 -20.55
C LEU A 185 -0.45 -8.82 -20.25
N MET A 186 -0.67 -9.93 -20.96
CA MET A 186 0.17 -11.12 -20.84
C MET A 186 1.44 -10.97 -21.66
N THR A 187 2.50 -11.59 -21.17
CA THR A 187 3.80 -11.67 -21.85
C THR A 187 4.26 -13.12 -21.88
N GLU A 188 5.31 -13.43 -22.62
CA GLU A 188 5.91 -14.78 -22.64
C GLU A 188 6.38 -15.26 -21.26
N HIS A 189 6.59 -14.30 -20.31
CA HIS A 189 7.06 -14.59 -18.95
C HIS A 189 5.95 -14.54 -17.90
N VAL A 190 4.71 -14.18 -18.27
CA VAL A 190 3.58 -14.03 -17.34
C VAL A 190 2.39 -14.84 -17.85
N ARG A 191 1.97 -15.80 -17.05
CA ARG A 191 0.82 -16.67 -17.35
C ARG A 191 -0.35 -16.34 -16.43
N SER A 192 -1.56 -16.19 -17.00
CA SER A 192 -2.80 -16.11 -16.23
C SER A 192 -3.23 -17.48 -15.76
N VAL A 193 -3.59 -17.60 -14.49
CA VAL A 193 -3.99 -18.86 -13.85
C VAL A 193 -5.20 -18.68 -12.93
N SER A 194 -5.83 -19.78 -12.54
CA SER A 194 -6.80 -19.79 -11.45
C SER A 194 -6.12 -19.51 -10.11
N LEU A 195 -6.90 -19.04 -9.12
CA LEU A 195 -6.38 -18.80 -7.77
C LEU A 195 -5.84 -20.09 -7.13
N GLU A 196 -6.46 -21.23 -7.44
CA GLU A 196 -6.03 -22.52 -6.91
C GLU A 196 -4.69 -22.98 -7.50
N GLU A 197 -4.48 -22.79 -8.80
CA GLU A 197 -3.19 -23.05 -9.46
C GLU A 197 -2.11 -22.12 -8.92
N LEU A 198 -2.44 -20.83 -8.71
CA LEU A 198 -1.50 -19.89 -8.15
C LEU A 198 -1.02 -20.34 -6.76
N TYR A 199 -1.93 -20.78 -5.89
CA TYR A 199 -1.53 -21.31 -4.58
C TYR A 199 -0.61 -22.52 -4.68
N LYS A 200 -0.90 -23.46 -5.58
CA LYS A 200 -0.13 -24.71 -5.75
C LYS A 200 1.26 -24.51 -6.37
N GLU A 201 1.39 -23.55 -7.27
CA GLU A 201 2.61 -23.42 -8.08
C GLU A 201 3.59 -22.35 -7.55
N SER A 202 3.15 -21.44 -6.69
CA SER A 202 3.97 -20.32 -6.24
C SER A 202 4.97 -20.69 -5.15
N ASP A 203 6.22 -20.25 -5.32
CA ASP A 203 7.23 -20.22 -4.25
C ASP A 203 7.13 -18.91 -3.43
N VAL A 204 6.69 -17.84 -4.09
CA VAL A 204 6.39 -16.52 -3.50
C VAL A 204 5.02 -16.08 -3.96
N ILE A 205 4.16 -15.62 -3.04
CA ILE A 205 2.86 -15.02 -3.35
C ILE A 205 2.86 -13.57 -2.92
N SER A 206 2.51 -12.66 -3.84
CA SER A 206 2.46 -11.22 -3.60
C SER A 206 1.07 -10.66 -3.86
N LEU A 207 0.53 -9.93 -2.88
CA LEU A 207 -0.82 -9.38 -2.91
C LEU A 207 -0.81 -7.94 -3.43
N HIS A 208 -1.61 -7.67 -4.48
CA HIS A 208 -1.76 -6.35 -5.11
C HIS A 208 -3.20 -6.06 -5.52
N CYS A 209 -4.16 -6.77 -4.92
CA CYS A 209 -5.58 -6.55 -5.14
C CYS A 209 -6.17 -5.55 -4.13
N PRO A 210 -7.25 -4.82 -4.47
CA PRO A 210 -8.00 -4.04 -3.50
C PRO A 210 -8.69 -4.96 -2.49
N LEU A 211 -8.96 -4.42 -1.30
CA LEU A 211 -9.79 -5.10 -0.31
C LEU A 211 -11.27 -4.92 -0.68
N THR A 212 -12.00 -6.01 -0.71
CA THR A 212 -13.47 -6.06 -0.86
C THR A 212 -14.08 -6.95 0.22
N LYS A 213 -15.41 -6.97 0.34
CA LYS A 213 -16.09 -7.86 1.28
C LYS A 213 -15.85 -9.35 0.94
N GLU A 214 -15.69 -9.66 -0.34
CA GLU A 214 -15.56 -11.02 -0.85
C GLU A 214 -14.15 -11.61 -0.66
N ASN A 215 -13.12 -10.76 -0.60
CA ASN A 215 -11.73 -11.20 -0.46
C ASN A 215 -11.11 -10.92 0.92
N MET A 216 -11.92 -10.46 1.88
CA MET A 216 -11.48 -10.35 3.26
C MET A 216 -11.02 -11.71 3.77
N ALA A 217 -9.84 -11.75 4.41
CA ALA A 217 -9.19 -12.97 4.87
C ALA A 217 -9.07 -14.05 3.77
N MET A 218 -8.78 -13.64 2.53
CA MET A 218 -8.57 -14.60 1.43
C MET A 218 -7.34 -15.48 1.67
N ILE A 219 -6.35 -14.97 2.38
CA ILE A 219 -5.22 -15.74 2.90
C ILE A 219 -5.52 -16.13 4.34
N ARG A 220 -5.90 -17.38 4.53
CA ARG A 220 -6.27 -17.98 5.81
C ARG A 220 -5.90 -19.46 5.82
N LYS A 221 -6.11 -20.16 6.92
CA LYS A 221 -5.75 -21.55 7.12
C LYS A 221 -6.06 -22.46 5.91
N ASP A 222 -7.29 -22.40 5.36
CA ASP A 222 -7.71 -23.24 4.24
C ASP A 222 -6.99 -22.94 2.93
N SER A 223 -6.71 -21.65 2.65
CA SER A 223 -5.96 -21.25 1.45
C SER A 223 -4.46 -21.53 1.62
N ILE A 224 -3.90 -21.27 2.81
CA ILE A 224 -2.51 -21.58 3.14
C ILE A 224 -2.23 -23.09 3.00
N ALA A 225 -3.17 -23.94 3.42
CA ALA A 225 -3.03 -25.40 3.28
C ALA A 225 -2.85 -25.85 1.82
N LYS A 226 -3.35 -25.09 0.84
CA LYS A 226 -3.23 -25.37 -0.61
C LYS A 226 -1.89 -24.89 -1.21
N MET A 227 -1.15 -24.07 -0.50
CA MET A 227 0.12 -23.50 -0.98
C MET A 227 1.26 -24.53 -0.86
N LYS A 228 2.39 -24.24 -1.51
CA LYS A 228 3.61 -25.02 -1.30
C LYS A 228 4.07 -24.93 0.16
N ASP A 229 4.71 -25.98 0.64
CA ASP A 229 5.44 -25.93 1.92
C ASP A 229 6.64 -24.98 1.78
N GLY A 230 6.80 -24.10 2.75
CA GLY A 230 7.84 -23.10 2.72
C GLY A 230 7.57 -21.89 1.81
N VAL A 231 6.33 -21.66 1.38
CA VAL A 231 5.95 -20.50 0.59
C VAL A 231 6.30 -19.19 1.31
N ILE A 232 6.64 -18.14 0.55
CA ILE A 232 6.84 -16.77 1.04
C ILE A 232 5.59 -15.96 0.72
N LEU A 233 5.10 -15.18 1.68
CA LEU A 233 3.95 -14.28 1.50
C LEU A 233 4.38 -12.81 1.60
N LEU A 234 3.98 -12.00 0.61
CA LEU A 234 4.22 -10.56 0.56
C LEU A 234 2.88 -9.81 0.52
N ASN A 235 2.70 -8.85 1.43
CA ASN A 235 1.50 -8.00 1.42
C ASN A 235 1.87 -6.53 1.53
N THR A 236 1.82 -5.84 0.41
CA THR A 236 1.93 -4.38 0.29
C THR A 236 0.61 -3.77 -0.20
N ALA A 237 -0.50 -4.51 -0.06
CA ALA A 237 -1.83 -4.10 -0.52
C ALA A 237 -2.73 -3.62 0.63
N ARG A 238 -3.35 -4.55 1.36
CA ARG A 238 -4.22 -4.26 2.52
C ARG A 238 -4.09 -5.36 3.57
N GLY A 239 -3.97 -4.98 4.83
CA GLY A 239 -3.83 -5.92 5.96
C GLY A 239 -4.93 -6.96 6.04
N PRO A 240 -6.24 -6.57 6.01
CA PRO A 240 -7.34 -7.53 6.14
C PRO A 240 -7.50 -8.56 5.01
N LEU A 241 -6.63 -8.56 3.99
CA LEU A 241 -6.56 -9.66 3.02
C LEU A 241 -6.01 -10.95 3.64
N ILE A 242 -5.30 -10.85 4.76
CA ILE A 242 -4.69 -11.97 5.49
C ILE A 242 -5.31 -12.08 6.87
N CYS A 243 -5.67 -13.29 7.29
CA CYS A 243 -5.96 -13.60 8.69
C CYS A 243 -4.63 -13.72 9.45
N GLU A 244 -4.30 -12.73 10.28
CA GLU A 244 -2.99 -12.63 10.95
C GLU A 244 -2.74 -13.81 11.90
N GLN A 245 -3.78 -14.33 12.57
CA GLN A 245 -3.66 -15.49 13.45
C GLN A 245 -3.29 -16.76 12.66
N ASP A 246 -3.95 -17.00 11.53
CA ASP A 246 -3.66 -18.16 10.69
C ASP A 246 -2.26 -18.07 10.06
N LEU A 247 -1.84 -16.85 9.69
CA LEU A 247 -0.49 -16.60 9.19
C LEU A 247 0.57 -16.90 10.26
N LYS A 248 0.36 -16.46 11.51
CA LYS A 248 1.25 -16.79 12.62
C LYS A 248 1.39 -18.31 12.82
N GLU A 249 0.27 -19.04 12.83
CA GLU A 249 0.28 -20.51 12.97
C GLU A 249 1.05 -21.16 11.81
N ALA A 250 0.88 -20.65 10.59
CA ALA A 250 1.58 -21.16 9.42
C ALA A 250 3.09 -20.86 9.44
N LEU A 251 3.51 -19.72 9.96
CA LEU A 251 4.91 -19.37 10.17
C LEU A 251 5.55 -20.29 11.26
N VAL A 252 4.85 -20.51 12.36
CA VAL A 252 5.32 -21.41 13.44
C VAL A 252 5.47 -22.84 12.95
N SER A 253 4.56 -23.33 12.12
CA SER A 253 4.62 -24.69 11.56
C SER A 253 5.63 -24.83 10.39
N GLY A 254 6.13 -23.73 9.83
CA GLY A 254 6.99 -23.73 8.64
C GLY A 254 6.23 -23.93 7.32
N LYS A 255 4.90 -24.01 7.32
CA LYS A 255 4.07 -24.04 6.10
C LYS A 255 4.28 -22.79 5.26
N VAL A 256 4.38 -21.63 5.93
CA VAL A 256 4.89 -20.38 5.40
C VAL A 256 6.30 -20.19 5.97
N SER A 257 7.31 -20.07 5.12
CA SER A 257 8.70 -19.91 5.59
C SER A 257 8.98 -18.49 6.07
N TYR A 258 8.47 -17.50 5.35
CA TYR A 258 8.60 -16.08 5.65
C TYR A 258 7.35 -15.30 5.22
N ALA A 259 7.06 -14.23 5.92
CA ALA A 259 6.09 -13.22 5.49
C ALA A 259 6.68 -11.83 5.57
N ALA A 260 6.40 -10.96 4.58
CA ALA A 260 6.72 -9.55 4.64
C ALA A 260 5.46 -8.71 4.41
N MET A 261 5.20 -7.81 5.36
CA MET A 261 3.97 -7.03 5.46
C MET A 261 4.32 -5.55 5.54
N ASP A 262 3.82 -4.74 4.61
CA ASP A 262 3.84 -3.27 4.74
C ASP A 262 2.53 -2.74 5.35
N VAL A 263 1.54 -3.61 5.47
CA VAL A 263 0.18 -3.32 5.95
C VAL A 263 -0.27 -4.42 6.90
N VAL A 264 -1.07 -4.05 7.91
CA VAL A 264 -1.61 -4.96 8.93
C VAL A 264 -3.12 -4.77 9.08
N GLU A 265 -3.80 -5.70 9.75
CA GLU A 265 -5.26 -5.68 9.89
C GLU A 265 -5.76 -4.39 10.53
N THR A 266 -5.08 -3.95 11.60
CA THR A 266 -5.36 -2.68 12.30
C THR A 266 -4.11 -1.81 12.28
N GLU A 267 -4.21 -0.59 11.75
CA GLU A 267 -3.12 0.37 11.67
C GLU A 267 -3.42 1.64 12.50
N PRO A 268 -2.49 2.09 13.37
CA PRO A 268 -1.20 1.47 13.72
C PRO A 268 -1.34 0.07 14.31
N ILE A 269 -0.28 -0.77 14.16
CA ILE A 269 -0.28 -2.14 14.68
C ILE A 269 -0.50 -2.15 16.20
N PRO A 270 -1.49 -2.89 16.73
CA PRO A 270 -1.70 -2.99 18.17
C PRO A 270 -0.62 -3.83 18.86
N GLU A 271 -0.35 -3.54 20.15
CA GLU A 271 0.70 -4.21 20.93
C GLU A 271 0.48 -5.72 21.08
N ASP A 272 -0.77 -6.16 20.99
CA ASP A 272 -1.18 -7.58 21.08
C ASP A 272 -1.34 -8.27 19.73
N SER A 273 -0.94 -7.62 18.62
CA SER A 273 -1.00 -8.25 17.29
C SER A 273 -0.24 -9.58 17.29
N PRO A 274 -0.86 -10.65 16.76
CA PRO A 274 -0.22 -11.96 16.68
C PRO A 274 1.08 -11.94 15.86
N LEU A 275 1.21 -10.99 14.91
CA LEU A 275 2.39 -10.86 14.06
C LEU A 275 3.64 -10.43 14.83
N LEU A 276 3.52 -9.64 15.91
CA LEU A 276 4.67 -9.17 16.69
C LEU A 276 5.41 -10.29 17.42
N SER A 277 4.76 -11.44 17.60
CA SER A 277 5.34 -12.64 18.21
C SER A 277 5.54 -13.81 17.23
N ALA A 278 5.25 -13.59 15.93
CA ALA A 278 5.45 -14.60 14.90
C ALA A 278 6.95 -14.69 14.50
N PRO A 279 7.49 -15.89 14.24
CA PRO A 279 8.82 -16.02 13.67
C PRO A 279 8.82 -15.60 12.19
N ASN A 280 9.99 -15.21 11.68
CA ASN A 280 10.21 -15.01 10.24
C ASN A 280 9.23 -14.02 9.58
N VAL A 281 8.84 -12.99 10.29
CA VAL A 281 8.02 -11.91 9.75
C VAL A 281 8.83 -10.62 9.67
N LEU A 282 8.71 -9.90 8.53
CA LEU A 282 9.18 -8.53 8.35
C LEU A 282 7.95 -7.62 8.27
N ILE A 283 7.94 -6.55 9.06
CA ILE A 283 6.84 -5.58 9.05
C ILE A 283 7.44 -4.19 8.85
N THR A 284 6.90 -3.46 7.86
CA THR A 284 7.18 -2.05 7.65
C THR A 284 5.90 -1.25 7.89
N PRO A 285 6.00 -0.01 8.42
CA PRO A 285 4.82 0.72 8.92
C PRO A 285 4.08 1.47 7.81
N HIS A 286 3.58 0.76 6.80
CA HIS A 286 2.79 1.27 5.67
C HIS A 286 3.53 2.39 4.89
N ILE A 287 4.77 2.11 4.50
CA ILE A 287 5.69 3.07 3.86
C ILE A 287 5.98 2.80 2.38
N ALA A 288 5.32 1.83 1.76
CA ALA A 288 5.55 1.50 0.34
C ALA A 288 5.33 2.69 -0.61
N TRP A 289 4.60 3.70 -0.19
CA TRP A 289 4.31 4.94 -0.90
C TRP A 289 5.20 6.14 -0.49
N ALA A 290 6.00 6.03 0.58
CA ALA A 290 6.56 7.15 1.32
C ALA A 290 7.85 7.76 0.70
N ALA A 291 8.37 7.22 -0.41
CA ALA A 291 9.52 7.80 -1.09
C ALA A 291 9.26 9.28 -1.45
N LYS A 292 10.27 10.15 -1.30
CA LYS A 292 10.14 11.60 -1.53
C LYS A 292 9.56 11.91 -2.91
N GLU A 293 10.06 11.26 -3.94
CA GLU A 293 9.62 11.45 -5.33
C GLU A 293 8.15 11.02 -5.51
N THR A 294 7.73 10.01 -4.77
CA THR A 294 6.35 9.52 -4.79
C THR A 294 5.42 10.50 -4.09
N ARG A 295 5.83 11.04 -2.94
CA ARG A 295 5.08 12.07 -2.20
C ARG A 295 5.01 13.39 -2.99
N GLN A 296 6.09 13.76 -3.68
CA GLN A 296 6.06 14.92 -4.59
C GLN A 296 5.03 14.71 -5.70
N ARG A 297 5.02 13.55 -6.35
CA ARG A 297 4.04 13.23 -7.39
C ARG A 297 2.60 13.23 -6.86
N LEU A 298 2.39 12.74 -5.63
CA LEU A 298 1.09 12.82 -4.96
C LEU A 298 0.64 14.28 -4.82
N MET A 299 1.52 15.16 -4.34
CA MET A 299 1.22 16.58 -4.17
C MET A 299 0.97 17.28 -5.50
N ASP A 300 1.74 16.94 -6.54
CA ASP A 300 1.55 17.51 -7.89
C ASP A 300 0.17 17.15 -8.44
N ILE A 301 -0.25 15.88 -8.32
CA ILE A 301 -1.59 15.43 -8.74
C ILE A 301 -2.69 16.09 -7.88
N ALA A 302 -2.47 16.29 -6.57
CA ALA A 302 -3.42 16.99 -5.73
C ALA A 302 -3.61 18.44 -6.15
N VAL A 303 -2.53 19.12 -6.54
CA VAL A 303 -2.56 20.48 -7.12
C VAL A 303 -3.28 20.48 -8.47
N GLU A 304 -3.04 19.49 -9.33
CA GLU A 304 -3.75 19.33 -10.61
C GLU A 304 -5.25 19.12 -10.40
N ASN A 305 -5.64 18.27 -9.43
CA ASN A 305 -7.05 18.06 -9.06
C ASN A 305 -7.73 19.36 -8.63
N LEU A 306 -7.06 20.14 -7.79
CA LEU A 306 -7.59 21.44 -7.35
C LEU A 306 -7.68 22.43 -8.50
N SER A 307 -6.67 22.49 -9.36
CA SER A 307 -6.67 23.33 -10.56
C SER A 307 -7.83 23.02 -11.49
N ALA A 308 -8.04 21.73 -11.77
CA ALA A 308 -9.14 21.26 -12.61
C ALA A 308 -10.51 21.57 -12.00
N TYR A 309 -10.65 21.43 -10.67
CA TYR A 309 -11.86 21.82 -9.95
C TYR A 309 -12.14 23.32 -10.11
N VAL A 310 -11.16 24.19 -9.88
CA VAL A 310 -11.28 25.66 -10.02
C VAL A 310 -11.68 26.06 -11.44
N GLN A 311 -11.23 25.32 -12.44
CA GLN A 311 -11.60 25.51 -13.86
C GLN A 311 -13.00 24.94 -14.21
N GLY A 312 -13.74 24.38 -13.24
CA GLY A 312 -15.06 23.78 -13.45
C GLY A 312 -15.05 22.42 -14.16
N LYS A 313 -13.89 21.75 -14.22
CA LYS A 313 -13.72 20.43 -14.85
C LYS A 313 -12.94 19.49 -13.91
N PRO A 314 -13.52 19.13 -12.74
CA PRO A 314 -12.83 18.29 -11.77
C PRO A 314 -12.44 16.94 -12.39
N ILE A 315 -11.22 16.48 -12.06
CA ILE A 315 -10.64 15.20 -12.51
C ILE A 315 -10.45 14.26 -11.34
N HIS A 316 -10.26 12.98 -11.63
CA HIS A 316 -10.06 11.90 -10.65
C HIS A 316 -11.18 11.84 -9.60
N VAL A 317 -12.41 12.24 -10.01
CA VAL A 317 -13.59 12.23 -9.14
C VAL A 317 -14.06 10.80 -8.92
N VAL A 318 -14.24 10.43 -7.64
CA VAL A 318 -14.58 9.05 -7.23
C VAL A 318 -16.05 8.88 -6.82
N ASN A 319 -16.79 9.98 -6.73
CA ASN A 319 -18.20 9.97 -6.34
C ASN A 319 -19.12 10.35 -7.50
N LEU A 320 -19.31 11.60 -7.80
CA LEU A 320 -20.29 12.07 -8.79
C LEU A 320 -20.22 11.26 -10.09
N LYS A 321 -21.22 10.40 -10.34
CA LYS A 321 -21.32 9.68 -11.62
C LYS A 321 -21.56 10.72 -12.72
N SER A 322 -20.73 10.65 -13.77
CA SER A 322 -21.00 11.42 -14.99
C SER A 322 -22.43 11.17 -15.44
N LYS A 323 -23.24 12.21 -15.49
CA LYS A 323 -24.61 12.17 -16.08
C LYS A 323 -24.52 11.91 -17.58
#